data_302cabee1b7ad6dbf97e3952d07834b2
#
_entry.id   302cabee1b7ad6dbf97e3952d07834b2
#
_cell.length_a   1.000
_cell.length_b   1.000
_cell.length_c   1.000
_cell.angle_alpha   90.00
_cell.angle_beta   90.00
_cell.angle_gamma   90.00
#
_symmetry.space_group_name_H-M   'P 1'
#
loop_
_entity.id
_entity.type
_entity.pdbx_description
1 polymer ?
#
loop_
_entity_poly.entity_id
_entity_poly.type
_entity_poly.pdbx_seq_one_letter_code
_entity_poly.pdbx_strand_id
1 'polypeptide(L)'
;MVVITKGQERCLYVFPTAEFRRLAEQLQATPVTHKAARAYGRVFFASAHDELPDNQGRVNIPAHLREYAGLDRDVVVIGASSRVEIWDQQA
;
A
#
# COMPACT_ATOMS: atom_id res chain seq x y z
N MET A 1 2.46 -7.09 12.21
CA MET A 1 1.78 -5.87 11.75
C MET A 1 2.14 -5.58 10.32
N VAL A 2 1.20 -5.11 9.55
CA VAL A 2 1.40 -4.77 8.15
C VAL A 2 0.97 -3.33 7.92
N VAL A 3 1.48 -2.74 6.83
CA VAL A 3 1.10 -1.40 6.39
C VAL A 3 0.38 -1.52 5.05
N ILE A 4 -0.82 -0.97 4.97
CA ILE A 4 -1.61 -0.94 3.75
C ILE A 4 -1.61 0.48 3.22
N THR A 5 -1.31 0.67 1.94
CA THR A 5 -1.24 2.01 1.36
C THR A 5 -1.68 1.98 -0.10
N LYS A 6 -1.91 3.17 -0.66
CA LYS A 6 -2.27 3.31 -2.06
C LYS A 6 -1.11 2.90 -2.95
N GLY A 7 -1.37 1.95 -3.84
CA GLY A 7 -0.42 1.57 -4.86
C GLY A 7 -0.60 2.42 -6.11
N GLN A 8 0.25 2.19 -7.10
CA GLN A 8 0.09 2.79 -8.41
C GLN A 8 -1.02 2.06 -9.16
N GLU A 9 -1.66 2.73 -10.12
CA GLU A 9 -2.66 2.12 -11.00
C GLU A 9 -3.90 1.61 -10.27
N ARG A 10 -4.28 2.26 -9.18
CA ARG A 10 -5.51 1.97 -8.46
C ARG A 10 -5.56 0.57 -7.84
N CYS A 11 -4.47 0.16 -7.25
CA CYS A 11 -4.42 -1.01 -6.39
C CYS A 11 -3.94 -0.61 -5.00
N LEU A 12 -3.92 -1.56 -4.09
CA LEU A 12 -3.34 -1.36 -2.76
C LEU A 12 -2.06 -2.16 -2.65
N TYR A 13 -1.08 -1.61 -1.95
CA TYR A 13 0.13 -2.33 -1.59
C TYR A 13 0.07 -2.67 -0.11
N VAL A 14 0.49 -3.88 0.24
CA VAL A 14 0.61 -4.31 1.63
C VAL A 14 2.05 -4.72 1.86
N PHE A 15 2.66 -4.13 2.89
CA PHE A 15 4.05 -4.40 3.25
C PHE A 15 4.15 -4.88 4.68
N PRO A 16 5.07 -5.79 4.99
CA PRO A 16 5.51 -5.94 6.37
C PRO A 16 6.06 -4.60 6.87
N THR A 17 5.86 -4.29 8.14
CA THR A 17 6.27 -3.00 8.69
C THR A 17 7.75 -2.70 8.44
N ALA A 18 8.63 -3.71 8.56
CA ALA A 18 10.06 -3.52 8.33
C ALA A 18 10.35 -3.11 6.89
N GLU A 19 9.65 -3.70 5.92
CA GLU A 19 9.83 -3.36 4.51
C GLU A 19 9.33 -1.95 4.21
N PHE A 20 8.21 -1.57 4.82
CA PHE A 20 7.68 -0.21 4.65
C PHE A 20 8.67 0.83 5.18
N ARG A 21 9.28 0.56 6.33
CA ARG A 21 10.30 1.44 6.91
C ARG A 21 11.50 1.59 5.97
N ARG A 22 11.94 0.49 5.38
CA ARG A 22 13.08 0.51 4.46
C ARG A 22 12.77 1.36 3.23
N LEU A 23 11.56 1.25 2.69
CA LEU A 23 11.13 2.08 1.57
C LEU A 23 11.06 3.56 1.95
N ALA A 24 10.60 3.87 3.16
CA ALA A 24 10.58 5.24 3.65
C ALA A 24 11.97 5.84 3.68
N GLU A 25 12.95 5.07 4.17
CA GLU A 25 14.34 5.52 4.18
C GLU A 25 14.88 5.76 2.78
N GLN A 26 14.57 4.89 1.84
CA GLN A 26 14.99 5.05 0.45
C GLN A 26 14.39 6.30 -0.19
N LEU A 27 13.12 6.57 0.08
CA LEU A 27 12.47 7.77 -0.47
C LEU A 27 13.03 9.05 0.14
N GLN A 28 13.39 9.02 1.41
CA GLN A 28 14.04 10.18 2.04
C GLN A 28 15.41 10.47 1.45
N ALA A 29 16.10 9.44 0.95
CA ALA A 29 17.39 9.60 0.30
C ALA A 29 17.26 10.08 -1.15
N THR A 30 16.05 10.08 -1.72
CA THR A 30 15.83 10.53 -3.09
C THR A 30 15.99 12.05 -3.18
N PRO A 31 16.70 12.58 -4.21
CA PRO A 31 16.89 14.01 -4.34
C PRO A 31 15.56 14.77 -4.40
N VAL A 32 15.50 15.89 -3.70
CA VAL A 32 14.28 16.72 -3.64
C VAL A 32 13.90 17.31 -5.00
N THR A 33 14.81 17.31 -5.95
CA THR A 33 14.54 17.80 -7.30
C THR A 33 13.69 16.81 -8.12
N HIS A 34 13.54 15.58 -7.65
CA HIS A 34 12.77 14.56 -8.38
C HIS A 34 11.28 14.71 -8.07
N LYS A 35 10.62 15.52 -8.89
CA LYS A 35 9.25 15.95 -8.63
C LYS A 35 8.24 14.80 -8.58
N ALA A 36 8.33 13.86 -9.52
CA ALA A 36 7.41 12.73 -9.57
C ALA A 36 7.55 11.83 -8.33
N ALA A 37 8.79 11.58 -7.89
CA ALA A 37 9.04 10.77 -6.71
C ALA A 37 8.48 11.44 -5.46
N ARG A 38 8.60 12.78 -5.34
CA ARG A 38 8.05 13.50 -4.20
C ARG A 38 6.53 13.45 -4.17
N ALA A 39 5.91 13.61 -5.32
CA ALA A 39 4.44 13.58 -5.42
C ALA A 39 3.91 12.21 -5.03
N TYR A 40 4.48 11.14 -5.57
CA TYR A 40 4.07 9.80 -5.22
C TYR A 40 4.35 9.49 -3.75
N GLY A 41 5.51 9.90 -3.24
CA GLY A 41 5.86 9.69 -1.84
C GLY A 41 4.85 10.30 -0.88
N ARG A 42 4.35 11.49 -1.18
CA ARG A 42 3.32 12.11 -0.34
C ARG A 42 2.04 11.29 -0.30
N VAL A 43 1.58 10.82 -1.45
CA VAL A 43 0.38 9.97 -1.51
C VAL A 43 0.62 8.66 -0.77
N PHE A 44 1.78 8.06 -1.00
CA PHE A 44 2.15 6.78 -0.41
C PHE A 44 2.16 6.85 1.12
N PHE A 45 2.81 7.86 1.70
CA PHE A 45 2.91 7.98 3.15
C PHE A 45 1.64 8.52 3.78
N ALA A 46 0.97 9.46 3.14
CA ALA A 46 -0.25 10.03 3.70
C ALA A 46 -1.40 9.03 3.75
N SER A 47 -1.41 8.05 2.85
CA SER A 47 -2.47 7.05 2.82
C SER A 47 -2.13 5.79 3.62
N ALA A 48 -0.93 5.68 4.15
CA ALA A 48 -0.49 4.48 4.86
C ALA A 48 -1.31 4.25 6.12
N HIS A 49 -1.68 3.00 6.34
CA HIS A 49 -2.49 2.58 7.47
C HIS A 49 -1.90 1.31 8.07
N ASP A 50 -1.60 1.36 9.37
CA ASP A 50 -1.10 0.19 10.09
C ASP A 50 -2.27 -0.71 10.44
N GLU A 51 -2.11 -2.01 10.22
CA GLU A 51 -3.13 -2.99 10.55
C GLU A 51 -2.50 -4.21 11.16
N LEU A 52 -3.11 -4.70 12.23
CA LEU A 52 -2.69 -5.94 12.89
C LEU A 52 -3.61 -7.05 12.41
N PRO A 53 -3.07 -8.08 11.70
CA PRO A 53 -3.89 -9.21 11.30
C PRO A 53 -4.51 -9.90 12.52
N ASP A 54 -5.72 -10.40 12.39
CA ASP A 54 -6.37 -11.15 13.45
C ASP A 54 -5.78 -12.56 13.55
N ASN A 55 -6.34 -13.38 14.46
CA ASN A 55 -5.82 -14.73 14.69
C ASN A 55 -5.93 -15.66 13.47
N GLN A 56 -6.73 -15.28 12.48
CA GLN A 56 -6.91 -16.04 11.25
C GLN A 56 -6.19 -15.41 10.07
N GLY A 57 -5.37 -14.39 10.33
CA GLY A 57 -4.62 -13.71 9.28
C GLY A 57 -5.42 -12.71 8.46
N ARG A 58 -6.60 -12.31 8.92
CA ARG A 58 -7.44 -11.35 8.23
C ARG A 58 -7.11 -9.92 8.64
N VAL A 59 -7.22 -9.01 7.70
CA VAL A 59 -7.02 -7.58 7.96
C VAL A 59 -8.24 -6.81 7.45
N ASN A 60 -8.53 -5.69 8.10
CA ASN A 60 -9.57 -4.77 7.65
C ASN A 60 -8.94 -3.70 6.78
N ILE A 61 -9.58 -3.43 5.65
CA ILE A 61 -9.10 -2.39 4.74
C ILE A 61 -9.95 -1.15 4.98
N PRO A 62 -9.33 -0.02 5.37
CA PRO A 62 -10.08 1.22 5.62
C PRO A 62 -10.87 1.67 4.40
N ALA A 63 -12.00 2.33 4.65
CA ALA A 63 -12.93 2.73 3.59
C ALA A 63 -12.25 3.58 2.52
N HIS A 64 -11.40 4.53 2.91
CA HIS A 64 -10.74 5.41 1.93
C HIS A 64 -9.82 4.64 0.98
N LEU A 65 -9.20 3.55 1.46
CA LEU A 65 -8.36 2.71 0.60
C LEU A 65 -9.21 1.82 -0.30
N ARG A 66 -10.33 1.30 0.22
CA ARG A 66 -11.24 0.51 -0.60
C ARG A 66 -11.80 1.35 -1.75
N GLU A 67 -12.16 2.59 -1.48
CA GLU A 67 -12.66 3.50 -2.51
C GLU A 67 -11.61 3.80 -3.56
N TYR A 68 -10.39 4.07 -3.12
CA TYR A 68 -9.29 4.35 -4.05
C TYR A 68 -9.08 3.22 -5.03
N ALA A 69 -9.04 1.98 -4.55
CA ALA A 69 -8.77 0.81 -5.38
C ALA A 69 -10.02 0.25 -6.04
N GLY A 70 -11.18 0.82 -5.76
CA GLY A 70 -12.45 0.36 -6.33
C GLY A 70 -12.80 -1.06 -5.90
N LEU A 71 -12.42 -1.45 -4.68
CA LEU A 71 -12.69 -2.79 -4.18
C LEU A 71 -14.17 -2.93 -3.83
N ASP A 72 -14.79 -4.00 -4.34
CA ASP A 72 -16.19 -4.29 -4.07
C ASP A 72 -16.29 -5.52 -3.18
N ARG A 73 -16.44 -6.70 -3.72
CA ARG A 73 -16.60 -7.93 -2.93
C ARG A 73 -15.37 -8.82 -3.01
N ASP A 74 -14.99 -9.17 -4.22
CA ASP A 74 -13.93 -10.14 -4.46
C ASP A 74 -12.69 -9.43 -4.92
N VAL A 75 -11.55 -9.83 -4.38
CA VAL A 75 -10.28 -9.21 -4.67
C VAL A 75 -9.29 -10.26 -5.13
N VAL A 76 -8.28 -9.81 -5.87
CA VAL A 76 -7.14 -10.65 -6.27
C VAL A 76 -5.94 -10.17 -5.47
N VAL A 77 -5.25 -11.12 -4.84
CA VAL A 77 -4.06 -10.84 -4.05
C VAL A 77 -2.86 -11.40 -4.80
N ILE A 78 -1.91 -10.54 -5.12
CA ILE A 78 -0.74 -10.90 -5.92
C ILE A 78 0.52 -10.60 -5.13
N GLY A 79 1.39 -11.60 -4.98
CA GLY A 79 2.71 -11.38 -4.41
C GLY A 79 3.63 -10.78 -5.48
N ALA A 80 4.24 -9.65 -5.17
CA ALA A 80 5.07 -8.93 -6.13
C ALA A 80 6.32 -8.41 -5.42
N SER A 81 7.42 -9.15 -5.51
CA SER A 81 8.70 -8.80 -4.90
C SER A 81 8.56 -8.66 -3.38
N SER A 82 8.80 -7.49 -2.81
CA SER A 82 8.78 -7.27 -1.36
C SER A 82 7.42 -6.83 -0.83
N ARG A 83 6.39 -6.86 -1.68
CA ARG A 83 5.06 -6.41 -1.29
C ARG A 83 4.00 -7.35 -1.82
N VAL A 84 2.80 -7.19 -1.27
CA VAL A 84 1.60 -7.84 -1.79
C VAL A 84 0.72 -6.75 -2.40
N GLU A 85 0.09 -7.06 -3.53
CA GLU A 85 -0.84 -6.15 -4.20
C GLU A 85 -2.25 -6.68 -4.08
N ILE A 86 -3.19 -5.78 -3.82
CA ILE A 86 -4.62 -6.13 -3.75
C ILE A 86 -5.33 -5.35 -4.84
N TRP A 87 -6.01 -6.08 -5.72
CA TRP A 87 -6.75 -5.54 -6.85
C TRP A 87 -8.19 -5.98 -6.77
N ASP A 88 -9.12 -5.15 -7.28
CA ASP A 88 -10.47 -5.63 -7.48
C ASP A 88 -10.47 -6.72 -8.55
N GLN A 89 -11.30 -7.74 -8.35
CA GLN A 89 -11.29 -8.90 -9.24
C GLN A 89 -11.67 -8.53 -10.67
N GLN A 90 -12.45 -7.49 -10.85
CA GLN A 90 -12.90 -7.05 -12.16
C GLN A 90 -12.04 -5.94 -12.78
N ALA A 91 -10.98 -5.56 -12.10
CA ALA A 91 -10.09 -4.51 -12.59
C ALA A 91 -9.15 -4.99 -13.69
#